data_002d595bb92faddcaab469762e611cc4
#
_entry.id   002d595bb92faddcaab469762e611cc4
#
_cell.length_a   1.000
_cell.length_b   1.000
_cell.length_c   1.000
_cell.angle_alpha   90.00
_cell.angle_beta   90.00
_cell.angle_gamma   90.00
#
_symmetry.space_group_name_H-M   'P 1'
#
loop_
_entity.id
_entity.type
_entity.pdbx_description
1 polymer ?
#
loop_
_entity_poly.entity_id
_entity_poly.type
_entity_poly.pdbx_seq_one_letter_code
_entity_poly.pdbx_strand_id
1 'polypeptide(L)'
;MKKILFAAILLVACSFGNSATAQTKIGYFNDQFVLVLYPGIQEKFDTVLNSFDKDSLADEYNYTLKDYQVKDSIYRRDSVDLSKRPKLLQMATDDLNRLKYKLINWQQYRQQMMEQKQEGLLLPYRQKIAQALSEVVAEQKYTLVLKEEALSPYAQPSIADNLSIRVALKLKLPVPKEFEDAFKAATGGAAKPATPAKKG
;
A
#
# COMPACT_ATOMS: atom_id res chain seq x y z
N MET A 1 48.35 49.07 -4.34
CA MET A 1 47.15 49.07 -5.19
C MET A 1 46.91 47.74 -5.95
N LYS A 2 47.94 47.11 -6.57
CA LYS A 2 47.78 45.82 -7.30
C LYS A 2 47.30 44.64 -6.44
N LYS A 3 47.66 44.56 -5.15
CA LYS A 3 47.26 43.48 -4.23
C LYS A 3 45.77 43.56 -3.83
N ILE A 4 45.20 44.78 -3.76
CA ILE A 4 43.76 45.01 -3.43
C ILE A 4 42.90 44.65 -4.63
N LEU A 5 43.37 44.89 -5.84
CA LEU A 5 42.66 44.54 -7.07
C LEU A 5 42.57 43.01 -7.24
N PHE A 6 43.64 42.29 -6.88
CA PHE A 6 43.63 40.82 -6.91
C PHE A 6 42.68 40.20 -5.90
N ALA A 7 42.61 40.79 -4.68
CA ALA A 7 41.64 40.34 -3.67
C ALA A 7 40.20 40.60 -4.06
N ALA A 8 39.90 41.73 -4.72
CA ALA A 8 38.59 42.06 -5.23
C ALA A 8 38.14 41.10 -6.36
N ILE A 9 39.03 40.72 -7.28
CA ILE A 9 38.77 39.77 -8.35
C ILE A 9 38.51 38.37 -7.78
N LEU A 10 39.22 37.95 -6.74
CA LEU A 10 39.01 36.65 -6.08
C LEU A 10 37.66 36.59 -5.37
N LEU A 11 37.20 37.70 -4.73
CA LEU A 11 35.90 37.80 -4.10
C LEU A 11 34.73 37.77 -5.09
N VAL A 12 34.88 38.38 -6.26
CA VAL A 12 33.90 38.36 -7.33
C VAL A 12 33.82 36.95 -7.96
N ALA A 13 34.94 36.25 -8.13
CA ALA A 13 34.97 34.89 -8.64
C ALA A 13 34.22 33.88 -7.72
N CYS A 14 34.27 34.07 -6.40
CA CYS A 14 33.52 33.28 -5.44
C CYS A 14 32.00 33.57 -5.45
N SER A 15 31.57 34.72 -5.93
CA SER A 15 30.15 35.11 -6.03
C SER A 15 29.42 34.48 -7.23
N PHE A 16 30.15 33.96 -8.22
CA PHE A 16 29.61 33.19 -9.34
C PHE A 16 29.51 31.69 -9.05
N GLY A 17 29.79 31.29 -7.81
CA GLY A 17 29.67 29.91 -7.33
C GLY A 17 28.22 29.49 -7.27
N ASN A 18 27.83 28.74 -8.26
CA ASN A 18 26.76 27.74 -8.24
C ASN A 18 25.44 28.16 -7.56
N SER A 19 24.59 28.81 -8.32
CA SER A 19 23.16 28.51 -8.21
C SER A 19 22.99 27.04 -8.63
N ALA A 20 23.31 26.11 -7.75
CA ALA A 20 22.86 24.75 -7.88
C ALA A 20 21.34 24.80 -7.80
N THR A 21 20.67 24.98 -8.93
CA THR A 21 19.24 24.73 -9.03
C THR A 21 19.09 23.29 -8.56
N ALA A 22 18.60 23.11 -7.36
CA ALA A 22 18.28 21.78 -6.82
C ALA A 22 17.25 21.18 -7.78
N GLN A 23 17.72 20.40 -8.73
CA GLN A 23 16.87 19.77 -9.72
C GLN A 23 15.92 18.85 -8.95
N THR A 24 14.63 19.19 -8.94
CA THR A 24 13.62 18.40 -8.25
C THR A 24 13.64 16.99 -8.81
N LYS A 25 14.11 16.06 -8.01
CA LYS A 25 14.17 14.65 -8.40
C LYS A 25 12.82 13.98 -8.07
N ILE A 26 12.11 13.57 -9.09
CA ILE A 26 10.78 12.96 -8.99
C ILE A 26 10.91 11.49 -9.32
N GLY A 27 10.42 10.63 -8.44
CA GLY A 27 10.31 9.20 -8.68
C GLY A 27 8.86 8.74 -8.74
N TYR A 28 8.63 7.54 -9.23
CA TYR A 28 7.31 6.92 -9.24
C TYR A 28 7.35 5.53 -8.60
N PHE A 29 6.21 5.14 -8.04
CA PHE A 29 6.11 3.95 -7.21
C PHE A 29 4.77 3.25 -7.38
N ASN A 30 4.82 1.91 -7.42
CA ASN A 30 3.67 1.01 -7.43
C ASN A 30 3.90 -0.06 -6.36
N ASP A 31 3.14 -0.01 -5.27
CA ASP A 31 3.24 -0.97 -4.17
C ASP A 31 2.75 -2.36 -4.56
N GLN A 32 1.76 -2.46 -5.44
CA GLN A 32 1.24 -3.74 -5.93
C GLN A 32 2.31 -4.52 -6.70
N PHE A 33 3.10 -3.81 -7.55
CA PHE A 33 4.22 -4.43 -8.23
C PHE A 33 5.20 -5.07 -7.24
N VAL A 34 5.53 -4.37 -6.14
CA VAL A 34 6.45 -4.90 -5.13
C VAL A 34 5.83 -6.05 -4.35
N LEU A 35 4.54 -5.98 -4.03
CA LEU A 35 3.81 -7.02 -3.29
C LEU A 35 3.81 -8.36 -4.04
N VAL A 36 3.54 -8.35 -5.35
CA VAL A 36 3.48 -9.60 -6.13
C VAL A 36 4.83 -10.29 -6.28
N LEU A 37 5.94 -9.57 -6.03
CA LEU A 37 7.28 -10.14 -6.07
C LEU A 37 7.65 -10.95 -4.81
N TYR A 38 6.86 -10.88 -3.74
CA TYR A 38 7.12 -11.72 -2.56
C TYR A 38 6.85 -13.19 -2.88
N PRO A 39 7.85 -14.08 -2.74
CA PRO A 39 7.68 -15.49 -3.07
C PRO A 39 6.57 -16.15 -2.25
N GLY A 40 5.67 -16.84 -2.91
CA GLY A 40 4.60 -17.60 -2.28
C GLY A 40 3.54 -16.76 -1.56
N ILE A 41 3.52 -15.44 -1.75
CA ILE A 41 2.54 -14.56 -1.08
C ILE A 41 1.11 -14.93 -1.50
N GLN A 42 0.89 -15.18 -2.79
CA GLN A 42 -0.43 -15.51 -3.32
C GLN A 42 -0.96 -16.82 -2.74
N GLU A 43 -0.18 -17.90 -2.81
CA GLU A 43 -0.57 -19.22 -2.28
C GLU A 43 -0.86 -19.17 -0.78
N LYS A 44 -0.03 -18.45 -0.03
CA LYS A 44 -0.21 -18.28 1.41
C LYS A 44 -1.50 -17.53 1.73
N PHE A 45 -1.79 -16.48 0.99
CA PHE A 45 -3.01 -15.69 1.19
C PHE A 45 -4.24 -16.49 0.80
N ASP A 46 -4.22 -17.15 -0.35
CA ASP A 46 -5.33 -17.99 -0.81
C ASP A 46 -5.63 -19.10 0.21
N THR A 47 -4.60 -19.73 0.76
CA THR A 47 -4.76 -20.76 1.80
C THR A 47 -5.42 -20.19 3.05
N VAL A 48 -4.90 -19.07 3.59
CA VAL A 48 -5.41 -18.47 4.82
C VAL A 48 -6.81 -17.89 4.63
N LEU A 49 -7.09 -17.26 3.49
CA LEU A 49 -8.40 -16.70 3.18
C LEU A 49 -9.45 -17.80 2.96
N ASN A 50 -9.09 -18.87 2.26
CA ASN A 50 -9.98 -20.03 2.09
C ASN A 50 -10.31 -20.71 3.42
N SER A 51 -9.32 -20.89 4.30
CA SER A 51 -9.54 -21.45 5.64
C SER A 51 -10.43 -20.52 6.47
N PHE A 52 -10.16 -19.23 6.46
CA PHE A 52 -10.98 -18.24 7.17
C PHE A 52 -12.44 -18.25 6.70
N ASP A 53 -12.66 -18.33 5.39
CA ASP A 53 -14.00 -18.39 4.82
C ASP A 53 -14.74 -19.69 5.17
N LYS A 54 -14.08 -20.84 4.97
CA LYS A 54 -14.73 -22.16 5.13
C LYS A 54 -14.90 -22.57 6.58
N ASP A 55 -13.99 -22.16 7.44
CA ASP A 55 -14.00 -22.56 8.85
C ASP A 55 -14.63 -21.44 9.70
N SER A 56 -13.95 -20.27 9.81
CA SER A 56 -14.37 -19.22 10.74
C SER A 56 -15.70 -18.57 10.38
N LEU A 57 -15.88 -18.17 9.11
CA LEU A 57 -17.11 -17.50 8.67
C LEU A 57 -18.29 -18.48 8.55
N ALA A 58 -18.04 -19.72 8.12
CA ALA A 58 -19.08 -20.73 8.08
C ALA A 58 -19.56 -21.10 9.49
N ASP A 59 -18.66 -21.26 10.44
CA ASP A 59 -19.00 -21.52 11.83
C ASP A 59 -19.77 -20.34 12.45
N GLU A 60 -19.36 -19.11 12.16
CA GLU A 60 -20.06 -17.90 12.63
C GLU A 60 -21.48 -17.82 12.06
N TYR A 61 -21.67 -18.16 10.78
CA TYR A 61 -23.00 -18.23 10.17
C TYR A 61 -23.89 -19.24 10.87
N ASN A 62 -23.39 -20.48 11.03
CA ASN A 62 -24.12 -21.57 11.65
C ASN A 62 -24.49 -21.25 13.11
N TYR A 63 -23.55 -20.66 13.86
CA TYR A 63 -23.80 -20.20 15.21
C TYR A 63 -24.88 -19.12 15.25
N THR A 64 -24.79 -18.11 14.38
CA THR A 64 -25.76 -17.01 14.29
C THR A 64 -27.15 -17.52 13.93
N LEU A 65 -27.24 -18.47 12.99
CA LEU A 65 -28.50 -19.11 12.60
C LEU A 65 -29.12 -19.90 13.72
N LYS A 66 -28.31 -20.71 14.42
CA LYS A 66 -28.77 -21.49 15.58
C LYS A 66 -29.24 -20.59 16.71
N ASP A 67 -28.47 -19.54 17.03
CA ASP A 67 -28.84 -18.58 18.08
C ASP A 67 -30.16 -17.87 17.75
N TYR A 68 -30.35 -17.46 16.48
CA TYR A 68 -31.61 -16.90 16.01
C TYR A 68 -32.79 -17.87 16.19
N GLN A 69 -32.62 -19.12 15.76
CA GLN A 69 -33.67 -20.15 15.85
C GLN A 69 -34.08 -20.41 17.31
N VAL A 70 -33.10 -20.54 18.21
CA VAL A 70 -33.35 -20.76 19.63
C VAL A 70 -34.10 -19.58 20.25
N LYS A 71 -33.61 -18.35 20.00
CA LYS A 71 -34.23 -17.13 20.54
C LYS A 71 -35.63 -16.88 19.96
N ASP A 72 -35.83 -17.13 18.68
CA ASP A 72 -37.18 -17.02 18.05
C ASP A 72 -38.16 -18.02 18.66
N SER A 73 -37.74 -19.27 18.89
CA SER A 73 -38.55 -20.28 19.54
C SER A 73 -38.92 -19.88 20.99
N ILE A 74 -37.97 -19.38 21.76
CA ILE A 74 -38.22 -18.88 23.13
C ILE A 74 -39.17 -17.68 23.11
N TYR A 75 -38.93 -16.72 22.22
CA TYR A 75 -39.76 -15.53 22.04
C TYR A 75 -41.22 -15.90 21.74
N ARG A 76 -41.45 -16.84 20.81
CA ARG A 76 -42.79 -17.31 20.45
C ARG A 76 -43.48 -18.03 21.60
N ARG A 77 -42.74 -18.89 22.33
CA ARG A 77 -43.30 -19.63 23.46
C ARG A 77 -43.72 -18.69 24.61
N ASP A 78 -42.86 -17.72 24.91
CA ASP A 78 -42.99 -16.87 26.10
C ASP A 78 -43.64 -15.51 25.77
N SER A 79 -44.21 -15.34 24.58
CA SER A 79 -44.75 -14.08 24.05
C SER A 79 -45.80 -13.44 24.97
N VAL A 80 -46.67 -14.23 25.60
CA VAL A 80 -47.71 -13.74 26.54
C VAL A 80 -47.09 -13.19 27.82
N ASP A 81 -46.07 -13.82 28.35
CA ASP A 81 -45.38 -13.35 29.54
C ASP A 81 -44.44 -12.16 29.27
N LEU A 82 -43.81 -12.15 28.11
CA LEU A 82 -43.00 -11.01 27.66
C LEU A 82 -43.84 -9.75 27.46
N SER A 83 -45.10 -9.88 27.00
CA SER A 83 -45.98 -8.73 26.80
C SER A 83 -46.29 -7.99 28.11
N LYS A 84 -46.24 -8.68 29.25
CA LYS A 84 -46.41 -8.09 30.58
C LYS A 84 -45.14 -7.36 31.08
N ARG A 85 -44.00 -7.52 30.39
CA ARG A 85 -42.68 -7.00 30.77
C ARG A 85 -42.07 -6.20 29.63
N PRO A 86 -42.49 -4.94 29.39
CA PRO A 86 -42.14 -4.19 28.16
C PRO A 86 -40.64 -4.10 27.89
N LYS A 87 -39.83 -3.93 28.95
CA LYS A 87 -38.36 -3.84 28.81
C LYS A 87 -37.74 -5.16 28.33
N LEU A 88 -38.20 -6.30 28.83
CA LEU A 88 -37.71 -7.62 28.38
C LEU A 88 -38.18 -7.94 26.98
N LEU A 89 -39.41 -7.59 26.64
CA LEU A 89 -39.95 -7.72 25.29
C LEU A 89 -39.12 -6.93 24.29
N GLN A 90 -38.80 -5.67 24.59
CA GLN A 90 -37.96 -4.85 23.73
C GLN A 90 -36.58 -5.47 23.54
N MET A 91 -35.90 -5.88 24.63
CA MET A 91 -34.58 -6.52 24.55
C MET A 91 -34.59 -7.78 23.69
N ALA A 92 -35.59 -8.64 23.85
CA ALA A 92 -35.75 -9.87 23.08
C ALA A 92 -36.00 -9.56 21.58
N THR A 93 -36.83 -8.56 21.31
CA THR A 93 -37.12 -8.11 19.94
C THR A 93 -35.89 -7.51 19.27
N ASP A 94 -35.13 -6.67 19.98
CA ASP A 94 -33.90 -6.04 19.47
C ASP A 94 -32.82 -7.10 19.16
N ASP A 95 -32.66 -8.11 20.04
CA ASP A 95 -31.76 -9.23 19.81
C ASP A 95 -32.12 -10.05 18.57
N LEU A 96 -33.42 -10.40 18.43
CA LEU A 96 -33.90 -11.12 17.26
C LEU A 96 -33.71 -10.32 15.97
N ASN A 97 -34.04 -9.03 16.00
CA ASN A 97 -33.87 -8.15 14.86
C ASN A 97 -32.40 -8.03 14.45
N ARG A 98 -31.49 -7.91 15.40
CA ARG A 98 -30.04 -7.86 15.15
C ARG A 98 -29.54 -9.14 14.47
N LEU A 99 -29.92 -10.32 14.99
CA LEU A 99 -29.54 -11.60 14.40
C LEU A 99 -30.15 -11.79 13.01
N LYS A 100 -31.41 -11.48 12.85
CA LYS A 100 -32.12 -11.53 11.58
C LYS A 100 -31.47 -10.62 10.53
N TYR A 101 -31.15 -9.37 10.91
CA TYR A 101 -30.48 -8.43 10.03
C TYR A 101 -29.11 -8.95 9.57
N LYS A 102 -28.31 -9.53 10.50
CA LYS A 102 -27.01 -10.13 10.19
C LYS A 102 -27.16 -11.30 9.20
N LEU A 103 -28.15 -12.18 9.39
CA LEU A 103 -28.39 -13.31 8.51
C LEU A 103 -28.83 -12.86 7.11
N ILE A 104 -29.74 -11.88 7.02
CA ILE A 104 -30.21 -11.34 5.74
C ILE A 104 -29.07 -10.69 4.97
N ASN A 105 -28.18 -9.97 5.66
CA ASN A 105 -27.06 -9.26 5.05
C ASN A 105 -25.75 -10.07 5.12
N TRP A 106 -25.84 -11.40 5.28
CA TRP A 106 -24.67 -12.26 5.50
C TRP A 106 -23.62 -12.13 4.40
N GLN A 107 -24.02 -12.05 3.14
CA GLN A 107 -23.10 -11.96 2.00
C GLN A 107 -22.25 -10.67 2.08
N GLN A 108 -22.87 -9.54 2.41
CA GLN A 108 -22.17 -8.28 2.57
C GLN A 108 -21.22 -8.33 3.79
N TYR A 109 -21.68 -8.87 4.90
CA TYR A 109 -20.86 -9.07 6.10
C TYR A 109 -19.65 -9.97 5.80
N ARG A 110 -19.88 -11.11 5.15
CA ARG A 110 -18.81 -12.04 4.74
C ARG A 110 -17.77 -11.37 3.86
N GLN A 111 -18.21 -10.62 2.85
CA GLN A 111 -17.31 -9.87 1.97
C GLN A 111 -16.46 -8.88 2.77
N GLN A 112 -17.08 -8.09 3.63
CA GLN A 112 -16.37 -7.12 4.48
C GLN A 112 -15.33 -7.80 5.39
N MET A 113 -15.67 -8.93 5.99
CA MET A 113 -14.74 -9.68 6.85
C MET A 113 -13.57 -10.28 6.06
N MET A 114 -13.84 -10.74 4.82
CA MET A 114 -12.78 -11.22 3.92
C MET A 114 -11.82 -10.11 3.52
N GLU A 115 -12.35 -8.93 3.17
CA GLU A 115 -11.53 -7.73 2.85
C GLU A 115 -10.67 -7.31 4.05
N GLN A 116 -11.25 -7.25 5.25
CA GLN A 116 -10.51 -6.93 6.48
C GLN A 116 -9.41 -7.96 6.76
N LYS A 117 -9.70 -9.26 6.56
CA LYS A 117 -8.71 -10.32 6.73
C LYS A 117 -7.56 -10.16 5.75
N GLN A 118 -7.87 -9.90 4.48
CA GLN A 118 -6.88 -9.66 3.43
C GLN A 118 -6.00 -8.46 3.75
N GLU A 119 -6.59 -7.32 4.14
CA GLU A 119 -5.83 -6.13 4.54
C GLU A 119 -4.91 -6.41 5.74
N GLY A 120 -5.41 -7.14 6.73
CA GLY A 120 -4.59 -7.56 7.88
C GLY A 120 -3.40 -8.44 7.48
N LEU A 121 -3.57 -9.32 6.50
CA LEU A 121 -2.49 -10.15 5.96
C LEU A 121 -1.46 -9.34 5.16
N LEU A 122 -1.91 -8.30 4.43
CA LEU A 122 -1.05 -7.42 3.63
C LEU A 122 -0.26 -6.42 4.47
N LEU A 123 -0.79 -6.03 5.62
CA LEU A 123 -0.23 -4.96 6.46
C LEU A 123 1.27 -5.11 6.76
N PRO A 124 1.80 -6.27 7.22
CA PRO A 124 3.22 -6.41 7.52
C PRO A 124 4.12 -6.29 6.27
N TYR A 125 3.62 -6.67 5.11
CA TYR A 125 4.35 -6.50 3.84
C TYR A 125 4.36 -5.05 3.41
N ARG A 126 3.23 -4.35 3.47
CA ARG A 126 3.13 -2.92 3.17
C ARG A 126 4.00 -2.08 4.09
N GLN A 127 4.09 -2.42 5.37
CA GLN A 127 4.98 -1.74 6.31
C GLN A 127 6.47 -1.88 5.91
N LYS A 128 6.91 -3.10 5.55
CA LYS A 128 8.27 -3.33 5.06
C LYS A 128 8.56 -2.58 3.76
N ILE A 129 7.61 -2.56 2.84
CA ILE A 129 7.71 -1.84 1.58
C ILE A 129 7.79 -0.33 1.83
N ALA A 130 6.95 0.22 2.69
CA ALA A 130 6.94 1.63 3.04
C ALA A 130 8.26 2.06 3.72
N GLN A 131 8.79 1.24 4.62
CA GLN A 131 10.10 1.49 5.23
C GLN A 131 11.21 1.50 4.17
N ALA A 132 11.28 0.48 3.32
CA ALA A 132 12.28 0.39 2.26
C ALA A 132 12.16 1.56 1.26
N LEU A 133 10.92 1.97 0.93
CA LEU A 133 10.67 3.15 0.09
C LEU A 133 11.23 4.43 0.74
N SER A 134 10.96 4.64 2.02
CA SER A 134 11.45 5.80 2.77
C SER A 134 12.99 5.87 2.75
N GLU A 135 13.64 4.72 2.95
CA GLU A 135 15.10 4.63 2.90
C GLU A 135 15.64 4.93 1.48
N VAL A 136 15.02 4.35 0.43
CA VAL A 136 15.39 4.61 -0.97
C VAL A 136 15.22 6.09 -1.34
N VAL A 137 14.12 6.70 -0.91
CA VAL A 137 13.83 8.13 -1.14
C VAL A 137 14.93 9.00 -0.51
N ALA A 138 15.31 8.70 0.74
CA ALA A 138 16.36 9.43 1.45
C ALA A 138 17.76 9.23 0.81
N GLU A 139 18.15 7.98 0.55
CA GLU A 139 19.45 7.63 -0.05
C GLU A 139 19.64 8.25 -1.43
N GLN A 140 18.59 8.23 -2.24
CA GLN A 140 18.63 8.72 -3.63
C GLN A 140 18.24 10.19 -3.78
N LYS A 141 17.90 10.86 -2.66
CA LYS A 141 17.53 12.29 -2.60
C LYS A 141 16.33 12.63 -3.51
N TYR A 142 15.32 11.79 -3.56
CA TYR A 142 14.07 12.13 -4.23
C TYR A 142 13.31 13.16 -3.40
N THR A 143 12.77 14.18 -4.07
CA THR A 143 11.99 15.25 -3.44
C THR A 143 10.49 15.00 -3.54
N LEU A 144 10.06 14.19 -4.51
CA LEU A 144 8.66 13.84 -4.73
C LEU A 144 8.56 12.40 -5.23
N VAL A 145 7.57 11.68 -4.74
CA VAL A 145 7.20 10.35 -5.23
C VAL A 145 5.75 10.37 -5.68
N LEU A 146 5.52 9.99 -6.92
CA LEU A 146 4.19 9.88 -7.50
C LEU A 146 3.74 8.42 -7.52
N LYS A 147 2.44 8.18 -7.40
CA LYS A 147 1.89 6.87 -7.73
C LYS A 147 1.99 6.63 -9.23
N GLU A 148 2.35 5.41 -9.63
CA GLU A 148 2.46 5.06 -11.05
C GLU A 148 1.16 5.31 -11.82
N GLU A 149 0.01 5.05 -11.19
CA GLU A 149 -1.31 5.27 -11.78
C GLU A 149 -1.63 6.76 -12.03
N ALA A 150 -0.92 7.65 -11.35
CA ALA A 150 -1.07 9.12 -11.54
C ALA A 150 -0.25 9.65 -12.71
N LEU A 151 0.57 8.80 -13.36
CA LEU A 151 1.40 9.23 -14.49
C LEU A 151 0.56 9.35 -15.76
N SER A 152 0.84 10.43 -16.52
CA SER A 152 0.22 10.61 -17.82
C SER A 152 0.77 9.61 -18.84
N PRO A 153 -0.07 8.97 -19.67
CA PRO A 153 0.40 8.07 -20.73
C PRO A 153 1.23 8.77 -21.80
N TYR A 154 1.22 10.11 -21.85
CA TYR A 154 1.97 10.92 -22.82
C TYR A 154 3.40 11.26 -22.37
N ALA A 155 3.74 11.06 -21.10
CA ALA A 155 5.06 11.33 -20.55
C ALA A 155 5.50 10.14 -19.71
N GLN A 156 6.19 9.19 -20.32
CA GLN A 156 6.76 8.06 -19.59
C GLN A 156 8.04 8.51 -18.87
N PRO A 157 8.07 8.44 -17.53
CA PRO A 157 9.28 8.74 -16.77
C PRO A 157 10.34 7.68 -17.03
N SER A 158 11.60 8.06 -16.83
CA SER A 158 12.72 7.13 -16.97
C SER A 158 12.56 5.95 -16.00
N ILE A 159 12.85 4.74 -16.48
CA ILE A 159 12.91 3.55 -15.62
C ILE A 159 13.95 3.70 -14.48
N ALA A 160 14.94 4.57 -14.65
CA ALA A 160 15.91 4.91 -13.61
C ALA A 160 15.24 5.53 -12.37
N ASP A 161 14.07 6.17 -12.53
CA ASP A 161 13.29 6.80 -11.47
C ASP A 161 12.13 5.91 -10.99
N ASN A 162 12.11 4.64 -11.42
CA ASN A 162 11.20 3.63 -10.90
C ASN A 162 11.64 3.17 -9.50
N LEU A 163 10.96 3.67 -8.49
CA LEU A 163 11.26 3.33 -7.09
C LEU A 163 10.78 1.93 -6.73
N SER A 164 9.81 1.37 -7.45
CA SER A 164 9.32 0.01 -7.19
C SER A 164 10.42 -1.02 -7.43
N ILE A 165 11.19 -0.87 -8.52
CA ILE A 165 12.34 -1.73 -8.82
C ILE A 165 13.44 -1.55 -7.75
N ARG A 166 13.75 -0.29 -7.37
CA ARG A 166 14.76 -0.02 -6.33
C ARG A 166 14.37 -0.63 -4.98
N VAL A 167 13.11 -0.49 -4.58
CA VAL A 167 12.58 -1.06 -3.34
C VAL A 167 12.62 -2.59 -3.39
N ALA A 168 12.21 -3.19 -4.51
CA ALA A 168 12.27 -4.64 -4.68
C ALA A 168 13.70 -5.17 -4.56
N LEU A 169 14.67 -4.52 -5.21
CA LEU A 169 16.09 -4.88 -5.10
C LEU A 169 16.63 -4.70 -3.68
N LYS A 170 16.27 -3.63 -2.99
CA LYS A 170 16.63 -3.39 -1.59
C LYS A 170 16.09 -4.46 -0.65
N LEU A 171 14.86 -4.91 -0.90
CA LEU A 171 14.20 -6.01 -0.18
C LEU A 171 14.67 -7.39 -0.64
N LYS A 172 15.59 -7.46 -1.62
CA LYS A 172 16.10 -8.72 -2.22
C LYS A 172 14.99 -9.59 -2.79
N LEU A 173 13.96 -8.97 -3.34
CA LEU A 173 12.87 -9.68 -4.01
C LEU A 173 13.27 -10.07 -5.44
N PRO A 174 12.71 -11.16 -5.99
CA PRO A 174 13.01 -11.61 -7.34
C PRO A 174 12.38 -10.68 -8.38
N VAL A 175 13.14 -9.69 -8.85
CA VAL A 175 12.72 -8.81 -9.95
C VAL A 175 12.86 -9.57 -11.28
N PRO A 176 11.85 -9.54 -12.18
CA PRO A 176 11.96 -10.14 -13.50
C PRO A 176 13.15 -9.54 -14.27
N LYS A 177 13.92 -10.39 -14.95
CA LYS A 177 15.19 -10.01 -15.61
C LYS A 177 15.03 -8.83 -16.57
N GLU A 178 13.94 -8.79 -17.32
CA GLU A 178 13.66 -7.68 -18.25
C GLU A 178 13.64 -6.30 -17.58
N PHE A 179 13.02 -6.20 -16.40
CA PHE A 179 12.99 -4.96 -15.61
C PHE A 179 14.33 -4.67 -14.97
N GLU A 180 15.01 -5.71 -14.47
CA GLU A 180 16.32 -5.56 -13.83
C GLU A 180 17.37 -5.10 -14.85
N ASP A 181 17.41 -5.68 -16.04
CA ASP A 181 18.37 -5.35 -17.09
C ASP A 181 18.10 -3.95 -17.66
N ALA A 182 16.82 -3.60 -17.93
CA ALA A 182 16.43 -2.27 -18.35
C ALA A 182 16.79 -1.20 -17.31
N PHE A 183 16.57 -1.51 -16.03
CA PHE A 183 16.92 -0.63 -14.91
C PHE A 183 18.44 -0.44 -14.78
N LYS A 184 19.22 -1.51 -14.88
CA LYS A 184 20.69 -1.45 -14.86
C LYS A 184 21.24 -0.63 -16.03
N ALA A 185 20.69 -0.84 -17.24
CA ALA A 185 21.07 -0.07 -18.42
C ALA A 185 20.81 1.43 -18.23
N ALA A 186 19.64 1.78 -17.67
CA ALA A 186 19.27 3.18 -17.44
C ALA A 186 20.06 3.83 -16.29
N THR A 187 20.48 3.06 -15.28
CA THR A 187 21.22 3.58 -14.12
C THR A 187 22.73 3.49 -14.27
N GLY A 188 23.24 2.49 -15.01
CA GLY A 188 24.67 2.29 -15.28
C GLY A 188 25.25 3.21 -16.34
N GLY A 189 24.42 3.81 -17.22
CA GLY A 189 24.82 4.78 -18.23
C GLY A 189 24.94 6.23 -17.76
N ALA A 190 24.57 6.55 -16.52
CA ALA A 190 24.51 7.92 -16.00
C ALA A 190 25.85 8.48 -15.48
N ALA A 191 26.99 7.96 -15.93
CA ALA A 191 28.31 8.46 -15.55
C ALA A 191 29.13 8.96 -16.77
N LYS A 192 28.52 9.86 -17.58
CA LYS A 192 29.37 10.71 -18.45
C LYS A 192 28.70 12.07 -18.62
N PRO A 193 29.26 13.14 -18.03
CA PRO A 193 28.81 14.48 -18.37
C PRO A 193 29.10 14.72 -19.84
N ALA A 194 28.08 15.17 -20.58
CA ALA A 194 28.23 15.56 -21.98
C ALA A 194 29.31 16.64 -22.09
N THR A 195 30.38 16.33 -22.76
CA THR A 195 31.41 17.30 -23.17
C THR A 195 30.72 18.33 -24.06
N PRO A 196 30.82 19.64 -23.78
CA PRO A 196 30.23 20.65 -24.64
C PRO A 196 30.88 20.60 -26.00
N ALA A 197 30.05 20.47 -27.05
CA ALA A 197 30.51 20.51 -28.46
C ALA A 197 31.24 21.82 -28.71
N LYS A 198 32.49 21.71 -29.09
CA LYS A 198 33.31 22.80 -29.61
C LYS A 198 32.66 23.31 -30.90
N LYS A 199 32.08 24.51 -30.83
CA LYS A 199 31.74 25.26 -32.09
C LYS A 199 33.03 25.69 -32.73
N GLY A 200 33.30 25.17 -33.92
CA GLY A 200 34.22 25.72 -34.90
C GLY A 200 33.62 26.92 -35.59
#